data_f8b68a5f03b71b6b171babb67d72bd79
#
_entry.id   f8b68a5f03b71b6b171babb67d72bd79
#
_cell.length_a   1.000
_cell.length_b   1.000
_cell.length_c   1.000
_cell.angle_alpha   90.00
_cell.angle_beta   90.00
_cell.angle_gamma   90.00
#
_symmetry.space_group_name_H-M   'P 1'
#
loop_
_entity.id
_entity.type
_entity.pdbx_description
1 polymer ?
#
loop_
_entity_poly.entity_id
_entity_poly.type
_entity_poly.pdbx_seq_one_letter_code
_entity_poly.pdbx_strand_id
1 'polypeptide(L)'
;MPNFRGCFLTAMPNKLTWLALAATAGLGLTACKILPTPSAQGGGNAPAFNPDQMVEDIWAPKVIPYLQQKGGPFPEVHALATTDPAAAGAKYGNPKKQANSPWTFAVRLEGKIVAANTQSRAATIDVDVDGDGKADARVQIGPAVRGTALRDSLDFIQFNDFTNQIDFAQFGKAFNAYADKTVLSK
;
A
#
# COMPACT_ATOMS: atom_id res chain seq x y z
N MET A 1 -16.59 -43.50 36.66
CA MET A 1 -16.89 -43.35 38.10
C MET A 1 -15.58 -43.13 38.80
N PRO A 2 -15.36 -42.07 39.58
CA PRO A 2 -16.12 -41.72 40.77
C PRO A 2 -16.56 -40.25 40.81
N ASN A 3 -17.68 -40.04 41.52
CA ASN A 3 -18.27 -38.79 41.93
C ASN A 3 -17.42 -38.05 42.98
N PHE A 4 -17.25 -36.70 42.78
CA PHE A 4 -16.96 -35.82 43.93
C PHE A 4 -18.04 -34.74 44.02
N ARG A 5 -18.88 -34.90 45.08
CA ARG A 5 -19.78 -33.84 45.55
C ARG A 5 -18.97 -32.90 46.43
N GLY A 6 -18.80 -31.67 46.02
CA GLY A 6 -18.24 -30.58 46.82
C GLY A 6 -19.37 -29.71 47.37
N CYS A 7 -19.36 -29.58 48.68
CA CYS A 7 -20.32 -28.89 49.55
C CYS A 7 -20.24 -27.36 49.32
N PHE A 8 -21.36 -26.69 48.97
CA PHE A 8 -21.47 -25.24 48.97
C PHE A 8 -21.76 -24.73 50.39
N LEU A 9 -20.80 -24.05 51.00
CA LEU A 9 -21.05 -23.22 52.19
C LEU A 9 -21.34 -21.81 51.72
N THR A 10 -22.62 -21.40 51.82
CA THR A 10 -23.08 -20.02 51.66
C THR A 10 -22.75 -19.24 52.93
N ALA A 11 -21.74 -18.39 52.89
CA ALA A 11 -21.49 -17.39 53.92
C ALA A 11 -22.17 -16.07 53.50
N MET A 12 -23.15 -15.60 54.28
CA MET A 12 -23.80 -14.29 54.11
C MET A 12 -22.81 -13.19 54.46
N PRO A 13 -22.61 -12.18 53.60
CA PRO A 13 -21.75 -11.06 53.95
C PRO A 13 -22.48 -10.09 54.88
N ASN A 14 -21.79 -9.76 55.97
CA ASN A 14 -22.22 -8.81 56.98
C ASN A 14 -22.24 -7.37 56.37
N LYS A 15 -23.26 -6.59 56.71
CA LYS A 15 -23.52 -5.25 56.14
C LYS A 15 -22.39 -4.20 56.34
N LEU A 16 -21.40 -4.53 57.18
CA LEU A 16 -20.27 -3.61 57.44
C LEU A 16 -19.13 -3.70 56.42
N THR A 17 -19.08 -4.72 55.56
CA THR A 17 -17.99 -4.89 54.59
C THR A 17 -18.22 -4.13 53.28
N TRP A 18 -19.42 -3.59 53.05
CA TRP A 18 -19.74 -2.84 51.83
C TRP A 18 -19.27 -1.38 51.80
N LEU A 19 -18.98 -0.80 52.98
CA LEU A 19 -18.51 0.60 53.05
C LEU A 19 -17.01 0.75 52.82
N ALA A 20 -16.21 -0.31 52.90
CA ALA A 20 -14.79 -0.29 52.71
C ALA A 20 -14.36 -0.48 51.21
N LEU A 21 -15.25 -1.04 50.36
CA LEU A 21 -14.92 -1.33 48.97
C LEU A 21 -15.19 -0.18 47.98
N ALA A 22 -15.93 0.86 48.43
CA ALA A 22 -16.26 2.02 47.58
C ALA A 22 -15.17 3.09 47.49
N ALA A 23 -14.14 3.02 48.36
CA ALA A 23 -13.10 4.05 48.43
C ALA A 23 -11.85 3.75 47.60
N THR A 24 -11.70 2.54 47.01
CA THR A 24 -10.50 2.19 46.24
C THR A 24 -10.66 2.18 44.75
N ALA A 25 -11.85 2.46 44.21
CA ALA A 25 -12.13 2.49 42.75
C ALA A 25 -11.82 3.84 42.08
N GLY A 26 -11.36 4.85 42.84
CA GLY A 26 -11.20 6.23 42.35
C GLY A 26 -9.81 6.65 41.87
N LEU A 27 -8.80 5.76 41.94
CA LEU A 27 -7.39 6.18 41.70
C LEU A 27 -6.71 5.54 40.48
N GLY A 28 -7.45 4.86 39.59
CA GLY A 28 -6.91 4.12 38.47
C GLY A 28 -7.07 4.76 37.08
N LEU A 29 -7.60 5.98 36.94
CA LEU A 29 -7.82 6.65 35.66
C LEU A 29 -6.86 7.82 35.44
N THR A 30 -5.60 7.66 35.77
CA THR A 30 -4.61 8.67 35.42
C THR A 30 -3.82 8.27 34.18
N ALA A 31 -4.13 9.01 33.13
CA ALA A 31 -3.20 9.43 32.10
C ALA A 31 -2.78 8.36 31.06
N CYS A 32 -3.63 8.13 30.10
CA CYS A 32 -3.09 8.10 28.74
C CYS A 32 -2.67 9.53 28.40
N LYS A 33 -1.41 9.91 28.68
CA LYS A 33 -0.83 11.14 28.18
C LYS A 33 -0.72 10.99 26.67
N ILE A 34 -1.64 11.60 25.93
CA ILE A 34 -1.48 11.78 24.49
C ILE A 34 -0.31 12.72 24.32
N LEU A 35 0.87 12.14 24.09
CA LEU A 35 2.02 12.92 23.63
C LEU A 35 1.66 13.35 22.20
N PRO A 36 1.66 14.67 21.90
CA PRO A 36 1.61 15.10 20.52
C PRO A 36 2.79 14.42 19.81
N THR A 37 2.49 13.68 18.74
CA THR A 37 3.54 13.18 17.84
C THR A 37 4.38 14.40 17.48
N PRO A 38 5.69 14.40 17.70
CA PRO A 38 6.54 15.47 17.19
C PRO A 38 6.20 15.57 15.70
N SER A 39 5.62 16.70 15.29
CA SER A 39 5.63 17.03 13.87
C SER A 39 7.08 16.84 13.45
N ALA A 40 7.31 16.07 12.40
CA ALA A 40 8.64 15.81 11.87
C ALA A 40 9.23 17.13 11.30
N GLN A 41 9.45 18.08 12.21
CA GLN A 41 10.31 19.22 12.01
C GLN A 41 11.70 18.74 12.40
N GLY A 42 12.36 18.09 11.44
CA GLY A 42 13.79 17.92 11.49
C GLY A 42 14.41 19.29 11.73
N GLY A 43 15.05 19.47 12.89
CA GLY A 43 15.80 20.67 13.18
C GLY A 43 16.92 20.83 12.16
N GLY A 44 16.94 21.97 11.50
CA GLY A 44 17.91 22.36 10.50
C GLY A 44 17.25 22.73 9.17
N ASN A 45 17.76 23.75 8.51
CA ASN A 45 17.34 24.35 7.23
C ASN A 45 17.26 23.37 6.01
N ALA A 46 16.90 22.11 6.21
CA ALA A 46 16.58 21.22 5.10
C ALA A 46 15.17 21.59 4.58
N PRO A 47 14.98 21.74 3.28
CA PRO A 47 13.66 21.96 2.71
C PRO A 47 12.71 20.85 3.17
N ALA A 48 11.50 21.24 3.60
CA ALA A 48 10.48 20.29 4.01
C ALA A 48 10.26 19.26 2.88
N PHE A 49 10.15 17.98 3.24
CA PHE A 49 9.87 16.91 2.29
C PHE A 49 8.56 17.22 1.54
N ASN A 50 8.64 17.36 0.22
CA ASN A 50 7.52 17.63 -0.66
C ASN A 50 7.41 16.51 -1.71
N PRO A 51 6.62 15.47 -1.46
CA PRO A 51 6.51 14.33 -2.37
C PRO A 51 5.87 14.69 -3.70
N ASP A 52 4.93 15.64 -3.74
CA ASP A 52 4.26 16.04 -4.97
C ASP A 52 5.25 16.70 -5.94
N GLN A 53 6.07 17.63 -5.43
CA GLN A 53 7.11 18.27 -6.25
C GLN A 53 8.15 17.27 -6.72
N MET A 54 8.57 16.33 -5.86
CA MET A 54 9.53 15.31 -6.24
C MET A 54 9.02 14.44 -7.41
N VAL A 55 7.73 14.08 -7.38
CA VAL A 55 7.13 13.31 -8.48
C VAL A 55 7.07 14.13 -9.76
N GLU A 56 6.62 15.38 -9.67
CA GLU A 56 6.53 16.29 -10.82
C GLU A 56 7.89 16.46 -11.51
N ASP A 57 8.95 16.71 -10.73
CA ASP A 57 10.31 16.93 -11.23
C ASP A 57 10.88 15.73 -12.01
N ILE A 58 10.51 14.51 -11.63
CA ILE A 58 11.05 13.28 -12.25
C ILE A 58 10.13 12.67 -13.31
N TRP A 59 8.84 13.04 -13.36
CA TRP A 59 7.85 12.34 -14.18
C TRP A 59 8.20 12.36 -15.66
N ALA A 60 8.26 13.54 -16.26
CA ALA A 60 8.54 13.67 -17.68
C ALA A 60 10.00 13.30 -18.05
N PRO A 61 11.04 13.75 -17.30
CA PRO A 61 12.42 13.51 -17.71
C PRO A 61 12.94 12.10 -17.38
N LYS A 62 12.34 11.37 -16.42
CA LYS A 62 12.86 10.08 -15.97
C LYS A 62 11.84 8.96 -16.05
N VAL A 63 10.63 9.15 -15.50
CA VAL A 63 9.63 8.08 -15.39
C VAL A 63 9.13 7.62 -16.74
N ILE A 64 8.68 8.56 -17.58
CA ILE A 64 8.13 8.23 -18.90
C ILE A 64 9.17 7.54 -19.80
N PRO A 65 10.41 8.07 -19.98
CA PRO A 65 11.42 7.38 -20.78
C PRO A 65 11.79 6.00 -20.24
N TYR A 66 11.89 5.86 -18.91
CA TYR A 66 12.20 4.58 -18.28
C TYR A 66 11.13 3.53 -18.55
N LEU A 67 9.84 3.87 -18.35
CA LEU A 67 8.73 2.95 -18.61
C LEU A 67 8.63 2.56 -20.09
N GLN A 68 8.89 3.51 -21.00
CA GLN A 68 8.94 3.24 -22.44
C GLN A 68 10.07 2.27 -22.82
N GLN A 69 11.23 2.42 -22.21
CA GLN A 69 12.39 1.57 -22.47
C GLN A 69 12.22 0.16 -21.85
N LYS A 70 11.74 0.08 -20.62
CA LYS A 70 11.57 -1.17 -19.88
C LYS A 70 10.32 -1.95 -20.27
N GLY A 71 9.29 -1.27 -20.75
CA GLY A 71 7.97 -1.88 -21.02
C GLY A 71 8.03 -2.91 -22.12
N GLY A 72 7.71 -4.16 -21.78
CA GLY A 72 7.51 -5.26 -22.73
C GLY A 72 6.06 -5.42 -23.17
N PRO A 73 5.78 -6.14 -24.29
CA PRO A 73 4.41 -6.51 -24.66
C PRO A 73 3.78 -7.36 -23.55
N PHE A 74 2.53 -7.05 -23.16
CA PHE A 74 1.86 -7.76 -22.07
C PHE A 74 1.85 -9.29 -22.24
N PRO A 75 1.52 -9.87 -23.42
CA PRO A 75 1.52 -11.32 -23.60
C PRO A 75 2.86 -11.97 -23.32
N GLU A 76 3.97 -11.35 -23.76
CA GLU A 76 5.32 -11.87 -23.55
C GLU A 76 5.72 -11.79 -22.07
N VAL A 77 5.47 -10.64 -21.43
CA VAL A 77 5.80 -10.44 -20.01
C VAL A 77 4.97 -11.40 -19.15
N HIS A 78 3.68 -11.54 -19.42
CA HIS A 78 2.77 -12.41 -18.69
C HIS A 78 3.17 -13.89 -18.82
N ALA A 79 3.44 -14.36 -20.03
CA ALA A 79 3.87 -15.74 -20.27
C ALA A 79 5.19 -16.04 -19.54
N LEU A 80 6.18 -15.15 -19.63
CA LEU A 80 7.45 -15.33 -18.95
C LEU A 80 7.31 -15.24 -17.43
N ALA A 81 6.51 -14.30 -16.90
CA ALA A 81 6.28 -14.15 -15.46
C ALA A 81 5.55 -15.36 -14.85
N THR A 82 4.73 -16.06 -15.65
CA THR A 82 4.01 -17.26 -15.20
C THR A 82 4.92 -18.49 -15.19
N THR A 83 5.85 -18.61 -16.15
CA THR A 83 6.73 -19.78 -16.29
C THR A 83 8.03 -19.63 -15.51
N ASP A 84 8.65 -18.46 -15.55
CA ASP A 84 9.89 -18.12 -14.86
C ASP A 84 9.84 -16.67 -14.34
N PRO A 85 9.28 -16.44 -13.14
CA PRO A 85 9.19 -15.11 -12.54
C PRO A 85 10.55 -14.43 -12.34
N ALA A 86 11.63 -15.21 -12.15
CA ALA A 86 12.96 -14.67 -11.95
C ALA A 86 13.55 -14.14 -13.26
N ALA A 87 13.40 -14.86 -14.35
CA ALA A 87 13.80 -14.42 -15.68
C ALA A 87 12.98 -13.20 -16.14
N ALA A 88 11.65 -13.20 -15.89
CA ALA A 88 10.81 -12.03 -16.14
C ALA A 88 11.28 -10.83 -15.34
N GLY A 89 11.59 -11.03 -14.05
CA GLY A 89 12.11 -9.99 -13.17
C GLY A 89 13.43 -9.39 -13.65
N ALA A 90 14.34 -10.20 -14.10
CA ALA A 90 15.63 -9.77 -14.64
C ALA A 90 15.47 -8.92 -15.92
N LYS A 91 14.52 -9.29 -16.79
CA LYS A 91 14.31 -8.61 -18.09
C LYS A 91 13.44 -7.38 -17.98
N TYR A 92 12.29 -7.48 -17.32
CA TYR A 92 11.23 -6.45 -17.33
C TYR A 92 10.95 -5.82 -15.97
N GLY A 93 11.45 -6.40 -14.88
CA GLY A 93 11.21 -5.93 -13.53
C GLY A 93 12.25 -4.93 -13.04
N ASN A 94 12.05 -4.49 -11.80
CA ASN A 94 13.01 -3.68 -11.07
C ASN A 94 14.08 -4.56 -10.41
N PRO A 95 15.34 -4.57 -10.88
CA PRO A 95 16.40 -5.41 -10.31
C PRO A 95 16.78 -4.99 -8.89
N LYS A 96 16.43 -3.76 -8.49
CA LYS A 96 16.74 -3.21 -7.16
C LYS A 96 15.55 -3.30 -6.20
N LYS A 97 14.53 -4.09 -6.50
CA LYS A 97 13.42 -4.32 -5.58
C LYS A 97 13.90 -4.90 -4.25
N GLN A 98 13.20 -4.63 -3.18
CA GLN A 98 13.47 -5.28 -1.90
C GLN A 98 13.29 -6.81 -2.02
N ALA A 99 14.13 -7.58 -1.34
CA ALA A 99 14.20 -9.03 -1.50
C ALA A 99 12.86 -9.74 -1.39
N ASN A 100 12.02 -9.34 -0.44
CA ASN A 100 10.71 -9.95 -0.17
C ASN A 100 9.54 -9.26 -0.88
N SER A 101 9.78 -8.23 -1.69
CA SER A 101 8.72 -7.58 -2.45
C SER A 101 8.38 -8.40 -3.71
N PRO A 102 7.12 -8.42 -4.12
CA PRO A 102 6.74 -9.04 -5.39
C PRO A 102 7.41 -8.32 -6.55
N TRP A 103 7.54 -9.02 -7.67
CA TRP A 103 7.96 -8.40 -8.91
C TRP A 103 6.87 -7.47 -9.43
N THR A 104 7.29 -6.34 -9.95
CA THR A 104 6.46 -5.40 -10.71
C THR A 104 7.08 -5.21 -12.08
N PHE A 105 6.25 -5.17 -13.12
CA PHE A 105 6.69 -5.11 -14.50
C PHE A 105 6.11 -3.89 -15.20
N ALA A 106 6.90 -3.21 -16.01
CA ALA A 106 6.39 -2.27 -16.97
C ALA A 106 5.90 -3.04 -18.20
N VAL A 107 4.64 -2.83 -18.60
CA VAL A 107 4.04 -3.53 -19.74
C VAL A 107 3.40 -2.55 -20.72
N ARG A 108 3.42 -2.88 -22.01
CA ARG A 108 2.56 -2.29 -23.02
C ARG A 108 1.37 -3.21 -23.21
N LEU A 109 0.19 -2.71 -22.91
CA LEU A 109 -1.07 -3.43 -22.99
C LEU A 109 -1.88 -2.88 -24.18
N GLU A 110 -2.19 -3.75 -25.12
CA GLU A 110 -3.08 -3.48 -26.25
C GLU A 110 -4.17 -4.54 -26.26
N GLY A 111 -5.43 -4.16 -26.45
CA GLY A 111 -6.53 -5.09 -26.41
C GLY A 111 -7.90 -4.39 -26.46
N LYS A 112 -8.95 -5.18 -26.36
CA LYS A 112 -10.34 -4.73 -26.36
C LYS A 112 -10.87 -4.64 -24.94
N ILE A 113 -11.50 -3.53 -24.57
CA ILE A 113 -12.20 -3.42 -23.28
C ILE A 113 -13.46 -4.28 -23.34
N VAL A 114 -13.55 -5.29 -22.45
CA VAL A 114 -14.68 -6.22 -22.36
C VAL A 114 -15.59 -5.94 -21.17
N ALA A 115 -15.08 -5.25 -20.15
CA ALA A 115 -15.88 -4.78 -19.02
C ALA A 115 -15.30 -3.50 -18.40
N ALA A 116 -16.14 -2.70 -17.78
CA ALA A 116 -15.75 -1.52 -17.05
C ALA A 116 -16.56 -1.41 -15.74
N ASN A 117 -15.85 -1.20 -14.63
CA ASN A 117 -16.45 -0.88 -13.34
C ASN A 117 -16.08 0.55 -12.94
N THR A 118 -16.97 1.49 -13.26
CA THR A 118 -16.77 2.93 -13.04
C THR A 118 -17.61 3.49 -11.89
N GLN A 119 -18.31 2.63 -11.13
CA GLN A 119 -19.22 3.05 -10.06
C GLN A 119 -18.50 3.45 -8.76
N SER A 120 -17.22 3.16 -8.65
CA SER A 120 -16.41 3.51 -7.48
C SER A 120 -15.24 4.40 -7.84
N ARG A 121 -14.67 5.08 -6.84
CA ARG A 121 -13.44 5.84 -7.03
C ARG A 121 -12.23 4.97 -7.42
N ALA A 122 -12.26 3.68 -7.11
CA ALA A 122 -11.28 2.70 -7.56
C ALA A 122 -11.78 2.01 -8.85
N ALA A 123 -12.10 2.81 -9.85
CA ALA A 123 -12.61 2.32 -11.13
C ALA A 123 -11.58 1.45 -11.86
N THR A 124 -12.08 0.45 -12.59
CA THR A 124 -11.24 -0.48 -13.36
C THR A 124 -11.87 -0.79 -14.70
N ILE A 125 -11.04 -1.14 -15.66
CA ILE A 125 -11.44 -1.76 -16.91
C ILE A 125 -10.80 -3.14 -17.01
N ASP A 126 -11.51 -4.06 -17.65
CA ASP A 126 -11.04 -5.39 -17.98
C ASP A 126 -10.75 -5.44 -19.49
N VAL A 127 -9.56 -5.92 -19.84
CA VAL A 127 -9.03 -5.90 -21.21
C VAL A 127 -8.80 -7.33 -21.70
N ASP A 128 -9.36 -7.63 -22.84
CA ASP A 128 -9.11 -8.83 -23.66
C ASP A 128 -7.96 -8.51 -24.61
N VAL A 129 -6.87 -9.25 -24.53
CA VAL A 129 -5.64 -9.02 -25.29
C VAL A 129 -5.50 -9.99 -26.44
N ASP A 130 -6.02 -11.22 -26.32
CA ASP A 130 -5.91 -12.27 -27.35
C ASP A 130 -7.14 -12.38 -28.25
N GLY A 131 -8.24 -11.70 -27.92
CA GLY A 131 -9.46 -11.66 -28.74
C GLY A 131 -10.44 -12.80 -28.46
N ASP A 132 -10.27 -13.55 -27.36
CA ASP A 132 -11.15 -14.67 -27.00
C ASP A 132 -12.47 -14.23 -26.32
N GLY A 133 -12.62 -12.96 -26.04
CA GLY A 133 -13.79 -12.34 -25.38
C GLY A 133 -13.73 -12.39 -23.85
N LYS A 134 -12.66 -12.87 -23.25
CA LYS A 134 -12.44 -12.87 -21.80
C LYS A 134 -11.41 -11.83 -21.42
N ALA A 135 -11.37 -11.51 -20.14
CA ALA A 135 -10.44 -10.55 -19.60
C ALA A 135 -9.10 -11.22 -19.26
N ASP A 136 -8.02 -10.75 -19.86
CA ASP A 136 -6.64 -11.16 -19.53
C ASP A 136 -6.00 -10.23 -18.51
N ALA A 137 -6.40 -8.96 -18.50
CA ALA A 137 -5.82 -7.95 -17.64
C ALA A 137 -6.89 -7.04 -17.05
N ARG A 138 -6.67 -6.60 -15.81
CA ARG A 138 -7.46 -5.55 -15.17
C ARG A 138 -6.62 -4.31 -14.95
N VAL A 139 -7.07 -3.18 -15.48
CA VAL A 139 -6.39 -1.89 -15.40
C VAL A 139 -7.16 -0.97 -14.45
N GLN A 140 -6.45 -0.36 -13.50
CA GLN A 140 -7.01 0.68 -12.64
C GLN A 140 -7.05 2.00 -13.41
N ILE A 141 -8.22 2.64 -13.47
CA ILE A 141 -8.45 3.89 -14.19
C ILE A 141 -9.11 4.96 -13.31
N GLY A 142 -9.40 4.64 -12.06
CA GLY A 142 -10.08 5.56 -11.17
C GLY A 142 -9.15 6.45 -10.37
N PRO A 143 -9.65 7.58 -9.80
CA PRO A 143 -8.83 8.52 -9.05
C PRO A 143 -8.18 7.90 -7.81
N ALA A 144 -8.70 6.77 -7.33
CA ALA A 144 -8.08 6.01 -6.25
C ALA A 144 -7.24 4.85 -6.80
N VAL A 145 -6.10 5.13 -7.39
CA VAL A 145 -5.11 4.14 -7.78
C VAL A 145 -4.51 3.50 -6.53
N ARG A 146 -4.61 2.17 -6.43
CA ARG A 146 -4.19 1.40 -5.25
C ARG A 146 -2.84 0.74 -5.46
N GLY A 147 -2.15 0.53 -4.33
CA GLY A 147 -0.86 -0.17 -4.31
C GLY A 147 0.31 0.77 -4.57
N THR A 148 1.47 0.17 -4.73
CA THR A 148 2.76 0.87 -4.89
C THR A 148 3.50 0.45 -6.17
N ALA A 149 2.85 -0.32 -7.03
CA ALA A 149 3.47 -0.92 -8.21
C ALA A 149 4.09 0.12 -9.16
N LEU A 150 3.46 1.30 -9.33
CA LEU A 150 4.02 2.39 -10.14
C LEU A 150 5.38 2.85 -9.62
N ARG A 151 5.51 3.13 -8.32
CA ARG A 151 6.77 3.49 -7.68
C ARG A 151 7.76 2.33 -7.70
N ASP A 152 7.29 1.14 -7.34
CA ASP A 152 8.14 -0.04 -7.12
C ASP A 152 8.69 -0.62 -8.44
N SER A 153 8.12 -0.24 -9.58
CA SER A 153 8.66 -0.59 -10.91
C SER A 153 9.92 0.19 -11.29
N LEU A 154 10.22 1.31 -10.60
CA LEU A 154 11.32 2.21 -10.94
C LEU A 154 12.60 1.81 -10.19
N ASP A 155 13.68 1.55 -10.91
CA ASP A 155 14.96 1.12 -10.32
C ASP A 155 15.82 2.26 -9.76
N PHE A 156 15.41 3.50 -10.03
CA PHE A 156 16.06 4.72 -9.53
C PHE A 156 15.36 5.35 -8.33
N ILE A 157 14.33 4.68 -7.77
CA ILE A 157 13.65 5.07 -6.53
C ILE A 157 13.82 3.93 -5.52
N GLN A 158 14.55 4.19 -4.45
CA GLN A 158 14.80 3.20 -3.41
C GLN A 158 14.37 3.72 -2.04
N PHE A 159 14.09 2.82 -1.13
CA PHE A 159 13.74 3.17 0.25
C PHE A 159 14.79 4.05 0.92
N ASN A 160 16.07 3.79 0.66
CA ASN A 160 17.19 4.52 1.25
C ASN A 160 17.35 5.96 0.72
N ASP A 161 16.62 6.33 -0.32
CA ASP A 161 16.59 7.71 -0.82
C ASP A 161 15.71 8.63 0.05
N PHE A 162 14.99 8.04 1.02
CA PHE A 162 14.07 8.74 1.91
C PHE A 162 14.54 8.71 3.35
N THR A 163 14.22 9.75 4.11
CA THR A 163 14.62 9.88 5.51
C THR A 163 13.98 8.81 6.40
N ASN A 164 12.76 8.38 6.07
CA ASN A 164 12.00 7.42 6.85
C ASN A 164 10.91 6.73 6.00
N GLN A 165 10.27 5.71 6.59
CA GLN A 165 9.22 4.94 5.94
C GLN A 165 7.96 5.77 5.61
N ILE A 166 7.68 6.82 6.39
CA ILE A 166 6.51 7.68 6.18
C ILE A 166 6.69 8.49 4.90
N ASP A 167 7.87 9.08 4.70
CA ASP A 167 8.20 9.85 3.50
C ASP A 167 8.14 8.95 2.26
N PHE A 168 8.69 7.74 2.33
CA PHE A 168 8.60 6.77 1.25
C PHE A 168 7.16 6.38 0.91
N ALA A 169 6.29 6.21 1.93
CA ALA A 169 4.88 5.93 1.71
C ALA A 169 4.11 7.14 1.13
N GLN A 170 4.43 8.36 1.59
CA GLN A 170 3.84 9.59 1.06
C GLN A 170 4.23 9.81 -0.39
N PHE A 171 5.48 9.56 -0.75
CA PHE A 171 5.93 9.61 -2.13
C PHE A 171 5.15 8.64 -3.02
N GLY A 172 4.90 7.39 -2.58
CA GLY A 172 4.09 6.43 -3.32
C GLY A 172 2.64 6.90 -3.54
N LYS A 173 2.04 7.58 -2.56
CA LYS A 173 0.70 8.17 -2.69
C LYS A 173 0.70 9.34 -3.69
N ALA A 174 1.66 10.24 -3.59
CA ALA A 174 1.83 11.34 -4.52
C ALA A 174 2.04 10.84 -5.95
N PHE A 175 2.81 9.76 -6.11
CA PHE A 175 3.06 9.14 -7.40
C PHE A 175 1.77 8.64 -8.06
N ASN A 176 0.94 7.91 -7.31
CA ASN A 176 -0.36 7.45 -7.79
C ASN A 176 -1.31 8.62 -8.13
N ALA A 177 -1.35 9.65 -7.29
CA ALA A 177 -2.17 10.83 -7.53
C ALA A 177 -1.72 11.62 -8.77
N TYR A 178 -0.42 11.72 -9.00
CA TYR A 178 0.12 12.38 -10.18
C TYR A 178 -0.17 11.59 -11.46
N ALA A 179 -0.05 10.26 -11.41
CA ALA A 179 -0.41 9.38 -12.52
C ALA A 179 -1.89 9.51 -12.89
N ASP A 180 -2.79 9.51 -11.91
CA ASP A 180 -4.20 9.75 -12.13
C ASP A 180 -4.45 11.10 -12.84
N LYS A 181 -3.95 12.18 -12.24
CA LYS A 181 -4.14 13.55 -12.79
C LYS A 181 -3.59 13.73 -14.19
N THR A 182 -2.46 13.11 -14.52
CA THR A 182 -1.76 13.40 -15.78
C THR A 182 -2.06 12.43 -16.91
N VAL A 183 -2.44 11.18 -16.58
CA VAL A 183 -2.61 10.10 -17.55
C VAL A 183 -4.02 9.55 -17.58
N LEU A 184 -4.62 9.25 -16.41
CA LEU A 184 -5.88 8.53 -16.35
C LEU A 184 -7.11 9.42 -16.42
N SER A 185 -7.03 10.66 -15.98
CA SER A 185 -8.14 11.61 -15.95
C SER A 185 -8.27 12.48 -17.21
N LYS A 186 -7.52 12.16 -18.26
CA LYS A 186 -7.61 12.78 -19.60
C LYS A 186 -8.44 11.88 -20.50
#